data_351f5828181dc77afd1bda027771ed4b
#
_entry.id   351f5828181dc77afd1bda027771ed4b
#
_cell.length_a   1.000
_cell.length_b   1.000
_cell.length_c   1.000
_cell.angle_alpha   90.00
_cell.angle_beta   90.00
_cell.angle_gamma   90.00
#
_symmetry.space_group_name_H-M   'P 1'
#
loop_
_entity.id
_entity.type
_entity.pdbx_description
1 polymer ?
#
loop_
_entity_poly.entity_id
_entity_poly.type
_entity_poly.pdbx_seq_one_letter_code
_entity_poly.pdbx_strand_id
1 'polypeptide(L)'
;MNNSTISKIGVILYALVIAFFGVNHFISGSGMAGVVPSFLPGGVFWVYLIGAALILAAIAFITGKMVKLAGILLAVFLLLVVLTVHLPGVIHAPDEKAVNVPMINLIKDLGLAAGALMIAGRGN
;
A
#
# COMPACT_ATOMS: atom_id res chain seq x y z
N MET A 1 20.38 22.20 -3.42
CA MET A 1 19.50 21.42 -2.54
C MET A 1 20.30 20.27 -1.94
N ASN A 2 20.32 20.16 -0.62
CA ASN A 2 21.10 19.10 0.02
C ASN A 2 20.34 17.76 0.03
N ASN A 3 21.08 16.69 0.37
CA ASN A 3 20.52 15.34 0.35
C ASN A 3 19.37 15.15 1.35
N SER A 4 19.43 15.83 2.50
CA SER A 4 18.36 15.77 3.51
C SER A 4 17.05 16.35 2.97
N THR A 5 17.12 17.47 2.27
CA THR A 5 15.95 18.10 1.65
C THR A 5 15.37 17.22 0.55
N ILE A 6 16.23 16.67 -0.30
CA ILE A 6 15.78 15.74 -1.35
C ILE A 6 15.05 14.55 -0.75
N SER A 7 15.62 13.96 0.30
CA SER A 7 15.01 12.83 0.99
C SER A 7 13.64 13.18 1.58
N LYS A 8 13.52 14.35 2.22
CA LYS A 8 12.24 14.80 2.78
C LYS A 8 11.17 14.98 1.72
N ILE A 9 11.53 15.57 0.59
CA ILE A 9 10.61 15.74 -0.53
C ILE A 9 10.11 14.37 -0.99
N GLY A 10 11.01 13.41 -1.13
CA GLY A 10 10.65 12.04 -1.53
C GLY A 10 9.71 11.37 -0.54
N VAL A 11 10.00 11.50 0.76
CA VAL A 11 9.15 10.92 1.81
C VAL A 11 7.76 11.55 1.79
N ILE A 12 7.67 12.87 1.64
CA ILE A 12 6.38 13.56 1.59
C ILE A 12 5.57 13.13 0.36
N LEU A 13 6.21 13.06 -0.81
CA LEU A 13 5.54 12.59 -2.02
C LEU A 13 5.02 11.16 -1.84
N TYR A 14 5.84 10.28 -1.28
CA TYR A 14 5.42 8.91 -0.99
C TYR A 14 4.23 8.88 -0.04
N ALA A 15 4.29 9.66 1.05
CA ALA A 15 3.21 9.73 2.03
C ALA A 15 1.91 10.22 1.42
N LEU A 16 1.97 11.21 0.51
CA LEU A 16 0.78 11.71 -0.17
C LEU A 16 0.15 10.64 -1.06
N VAL A 17 0.96 9.83 -1.75
CA VAL A 17 0.46 8.70 -2.56
C VAL A 17 -0.23 7.67 -1.67
N ILE A 18 0.38 7.31 -0.54
CA ILE A 18 -0.20 6.36 0.40
C ILE A 18 -1.49 6.91 1.01
N ALA A 19 -1.53 8.20 1.35
CA ALA A 19 -2.73 8.84 1.86
C ALA A 19 -3.86 8.83 0.82
N PHE A 20 -3.54 9.06 -0.44
CA PHE A 20 -4.51 8.99 -1.53
C PHE A 20 -5.13 7.60 -1.62
N PHE A 21 -4.31 6.55 -1.59
CA PHE A 21 -4.82 5.18 -1.60
C PHE A 21 -5.66 4.87 -0.37
N GLY A 22 -5.24 5.37 0.81
CA GLY A 22 -6.02 5.19 2.04
C GLY A 22 -7.40 5.82 1.95
N VAL A 23 -7.48 7.07 1.46
CA VAL A 23 -8.76 7.75 1.26
C VAL A 23 -9.61 7.00 0.23
N ASN A 24 -8.98 6.53 -0.85
CA ASN A 24 -9.68 5.79 -1.89
C ASN A 24 -10.31 4.49 -1.36
N HIS A 25 -9.70 3.85 -0.37
CA HIS A 25 -10.28 2.68 0.29
C HIS A 25 -11.61 3.00 0.96
N PHE A 26 -11.78 4.21 1.48
CA PHE A 26 -13.06 4.63 2.06
C PHE A 26 -14.06 5.03 0.98
N ILE A 27 -13.62 5.71 -0.07
CA ILE A 27 -14.52 6.16 -1.15
C ILE A 27 -15.02 4.97 -1.98
N SER A 28 -14.13 4.05 -2.32
CA SER A 28 -14.42 2.91 -3.21
C SER A 28 -14.46 1.57 -2.47
N GLY A 29 -14.64 1.58 -1.15
CA GLY A 29 -14.52 0.39 -0.31
C GLY A 29 -15.44 -0.73 -0.73
N SER A 30 -16.70 -0.43 -1.04
CA SER A 30 -17.68 -1.45 -1.45
C SER A 30 -17.27 -2.14 -2.76
N GLY A 31 -16.67 -1.38 -3.69
CA GLY A 31 -16.15 -1.94 -4.94
C GLY A 31 -14.90 -2.80 -4.75
N MET A 32 -14.15 -2.56 -3.68
CA MET A 32 -12.93 -3.32 -3.37
C MET A 32 -13.21 -4.59 -2.56
N ALA A 33 -14.39 -4.71 -1.95
CA ALA A 33 -14.69 -5.85 -1.07
C ALA A 33 -14.60 -7.19 -1.79
N GLY A 34 -14.84 -7.21 -3.10
CA GLY A 34 -14.78 -8.43 -3.91
C GLY A 34 -13.38 -9.02 -4.06
N VAL A 35 -12.32 -8.24 -3.84
CA VAL A 35 -10.93 -8.75 -3.93
C VAL A 35 -10.38 -9.20 -2.57
N VAL A 36 -11.13 -9.01 -1.49
CA VAL A 36 -10.73 -9.53 -0.17
C VAL A 36 -10.80 -11.06 -0.24
N PRO A 37 -9.72 -11.77 0.21
CA PRO A 37 -9.74 -13.23 0.20
C PRO A 37 -10.96 -13.80 0.93
N SER A 38 -11.59 -14.81 0.32
CA SER A 38 -12.85 -15.37 0.82
C SER A 38 -12.73 -16.02 2.20
N PHE A 39 -11.52 -16.44 2.60
CA PHE A 39 -11.30 -17.01 3.93
C PHE A 39 -11.33 -15.97 5.05
N LEU A 40 -11.34 -14.66 4.71
CA LEU A 40 -11.42 -13.58 5.70
C LEU A 40 -12.88 -13.14 5.82
N PRO A 41 -13.50 -13.29 6.99
CA PRO A 41 -14.85 -12.79 7.19
C PRO A 41 -14.86 -11.26 7.30
N GLY A 42 -15.94 -10.62 6.87
CA GLY A 42 -16.13 -9.19 7.04
C GLY A 42 -15.98 -8.32 5.80
N GLY A 43 -15.44 -8.85 4.70
CA GLY A 43 -15.41 -8.15 3.40
C GLY A 43 -14.94 -6.70 3.48
N VAL A 44 -15.87 -5.74 3.35
CA VAL A 44 -15.58 -4.31 3.32
C VAL A 44 -14.90 -3.78 4.60
N PHE A 45 -15.11 -4.45 5.74
CA PHE A 45 -14.42 -4.08 6.99
C PHE A 45 -12.91 -4.08 6.80
N TRP A 46 -12.36 -5.10 6.11
CA TRP A 46 -10.92 -5.19 5.87
C TRP A 46 -10.43 -4.05 4.96
N VAL A 47 -11.26 -3.67 3.98
CA VAL A 47 -10.92 -2.55 3.10
C VAL A 47 -10.81 -1.26 3.90
N TYR A 48 -11.75 -0.98 4.79
CA TYR A 48 -11.72 0.21 5.63
C TYR A 48 -10.59 0.18 6.64
N LEU A 49 -10.31 -0.99 7.24
CA LEU A 49 -9.20 -1.14 8.17
C LEU A 49 -7.87 -0.82 7.50
N ILE A 50 -7.68 -1.33 6.29
CA ILE A 50 -6.47 -1.06 5.51
C ILE A 50 -6.39 0.41 5.13
N GLY A 51 -7.51 1.02 4.74
CA GLY A 51 -7.55 2.45 4.45
C GLY A 51 -7.09 3.30 5.63
N ALA A 52 -7.56 2.97 6.83
CA ALA A 52 -7.13 3.64 8.06
C ALA A 52 -5.64 3.43 8.32
N ALA A 53 -5.14 2.21 8.13
CA ALA A 53 -3.72 1.90 8.31
C ALA A 53 -2.84 2.68 7.34
N LEU A 54 -3.25 2.81 6.09
CA LEU A 54 -2.52 3.59 5.08
C LEU A 54 -2.45 5.07 5.47
N ILE A 55 -3.55 5.64 5.94
CA ILE A 55 -3.57 7.04 6.38
C ILE A 55 -2.67 7.23 7.60
N LEU A 56 -2.70 6.30 8.57
CA LEU A 56 -1.83 6.38 9.75
C LEU A 56 -0.35 6.28 9.37
N ALA A 57 0.00 5.41 8.40
CA ALA A 57 1.36 5.33 7.91
C ALA A 57 1.79 6.64 7.24
N ALA A 58 0.92 7.25 6.43
CA ALA A 58 1.21 8.55 5.81
C ALA A 58 1.45 9.63 6.86
N ILE A 59 0.64 9.68 7.91
CA ILE A 59 0.82 10.64 9.01
C ILE A 59 2.15 10.40 9.71
N ALA A 60 2.52 9.15 9.97
CA ALA A 60 3.80 8.81 10.59
C ALA A 60 4.97 9.31 9.75
N PHE A 61 4.93 9.11 8.44
CA PHE A 61 5.99 9.54 7.52
C PHE A 61 6.10 11.06 7.47
N ILE A 62 4.97 11.78 7.41
CA ILE A 62 4.97 13.25 7.32
C ILE A 62 5.44 13.87 8.63
N THR A 63 5.01 13.33 9.77
CA THR A 63 5.38 13.87 11.08
C THR A 63 6.76 13.42 11.55
N GLY A 64 7.32 12.38 10.93
CA GLY A 64 8.61 11.82 11.33
C GLY A 64 8.56 11.00 12.61
N LYS A 65 7.36 10.58 13.04
CA LYS A 65 7.18 9.80 14.27
C LYS A 65 6.86 8.36 13.95
N MET A 66 7.53 7.42 14.64
CA MET A 66 7.33 5.97 14.48
C MET A 66 7.53 5.51 13.02
N VAL A 67 8.47 6.15 12.33
CA VAL A 67 8.66 5.95 10.89
C VAL A 67 9.12 4.53 10.59
N LYS A 68 10.03 3.99 11.40
CA LYS A 68 10.54 2.63 11.20
C LYS A 68 9.42 1.59 11.33
N LEU A 69 8.63 1.70 12.39
CA LEU A 69 7.51 0.77 12.61
C LEU A 69 6.48 0.88 11.49
N ALA A 70 6.06 2.11 11.18
CA ALA A 70 5.08 2.34 10.12
C ALA A 70 5.56 1.81 8.77
N GLY A 71 6.82 2.04 8.43
CA GLY A 71 7.39 1.59 7.16
C GLY A 71 7.47 0.07 7.06
N ILE A 72 7.89 -0.61 8.13
CA ILE A 72 7.96 -2.07 8.14
C ILE A 72 6.55 -2.67 8.04
N LEU A 73 5.60 -2.17 8.82
CA LEU A 73 4.24 -2.68 8.78
C LEU A 73 3.58 -2.46 7.41
N LEU A 74 3.79 -1.28 6.83
CA LEU A 74 3.28 -0.98 5.49
C LEU A 74 3.89 -1.92 4.45
N ALA A 75 5.20 -2.14 4.49
CA ALA A 75 5.88 -3.03 3.56
C ALA A 75 5.35 -4.46 3.67
N VAL A 76 5.22 -4.98 4.88
CA VAL A 76 4.68 -6.33 5.12
C VAL A 76 3.27 -6.43 4.57
N PHE A 77 2.43 -5.43 4.86
CA PHE A 77 1.06 -5.42 4.35
C PHE A 77 1.01 -5.43 2.82
N LEU A 78 1.79 -4.55 2.17
CA LEU A 78 1.81 -4.48 0.70
C LEU A 78 2.29 -5.80 0.08
N LEU A 79 3.29 -6.44 0.67
CA LEU A 79 3.76 -7.73 0.19
C LEU A 79 2.70 -8.83 0.37
N LEU A 80 1.95 -8.79 1.47
CA LEU A 80 0.84 -9.72 1.67
C LEU A 80 -0.26 -9.53 0.62
N VAL A 81 -0.58 -8.29 0.28
CA VAL A 81 -1.56 -7.99 -0.78
C VAL A 81 -1.07 -8.48 -2.14
N VAL A 82 0.21 -8.29 -2.44
CA VAL A 82 0.80 -8.84 -3.67
C VAL A 82 0.60 -10.35 -3.73
N LEU A 83 0.88 -11.07 -2.65
CA LEU A 83 0.81 -12.53 -2.64
C LEU A 83 -0.62 -13.07 -2.62
N THR A 84 -1.55 -12.36 -1.95
CA THR A 84 -2.90 -12.88 -1.72
C THR A 84 -3.96 -12.33 -2.69
N VAL A 85 -3.70 -11.19 -3.32
CA VAL A 85 -4.66 -10.53 -4.21
C VAL A 85 -4.10 -10.42 -5.63
N HIS A 86 -2.95 -9.75 -5.78
CA HIS A 86 -2.48 -9.40 -7.13
C HIS A 86 -1.86 -10.59 -7.86
N LEU A 87 -1.06 -11.41 -7.20
CA LEU A 87 -0.46 -12.58 -7.85
C LEU A 87 -1.52 -13.60 -8.24
N PRO A 88 -2.48 -13.98 -7.39
CA PRO A 88 -3.59 -14.82 -7.82
C PRO A 88 -4.38 -14.21 -8.98
N GLY A 89 -4.59 -12.89 -8.98
CA GLY A 89 -5.25 -12.20 -10.08
C GLY A 89 -4.52 -12.36 -11.41
N VAL A 90 -3.20 -12.35 -11.40
CA VAL A 90 -2.38 -12.60 -12.60
C VAL A 90 -2.48 -14.06 -13.02
N ILE A 91 -2.30 -14.98 -12.08
CA ILE A 91 -2.26 -16.43 -12.36
C ILE A 91 -3.60 -16.93 -12.90
N HIS A 92 -4.71 -16.44 -12.36
CA HIS A 92 -6.05 -16.89 -12.70
C HIS A 92 -6.77 -16.02 -13.74
N ALA A 93 -6.05 -15.05 -14.36
CA ALA A 93 -6.65 -14.20 -15.38
C ALA A 93 -7.12 -15.05 -16.57
N PRO A 94 -8.35 -14.84 -17.04
CA PRO A 94 -8.93 -15.68 -18.11
C PRO A 94 -8.30 -15.43 -19.49
N ASP A 95 -7.67 -14.26 -19.70
CA ASP A 95 -7.05 -13.91 -20.98
C ASP A 95 -5.93 -12.88 -20.76
N GLU A 96 -5.21 -12.54 -21.84
CA GLU A 96 -4.09 -11.60 -21.78
C GLU A 96 -4.53 -10.19 -21.34
N LYS A 97 -5.72 -9.78 -21.75
CA LYS A 97 -6.25 -8.45 -21.39
C LYS A 97 -6.54 -8.35 -19.90
N ALA A 98 -7.05 -9.42 -19.29
CA ALA A 98 -7.39 -9.46 -17.88
C ALA A 98 -6.14 -9.51 -16.97
N VAL A 99 -4.97 -9.82 -17.51
CA VAL A 99 -3.70 -9.82 -16.76
C VAL A 99 -3.25 -8.40 -16.43
N ASN A 100 -3.57 -7.42 -17.26
CA ASN A 100 -2.94 -6.08 -17.19
C ASN A 100 -3.17 -5.38 -15.84
N VAL A 101 -4.41 -5.33 -15.35
CA VAL A 101 -4.70 -4.60 -14.10
C VAL A 101 -4.04 -5.25 -12.89
N PRO A 102 -4.18 -6.57 -12.65
CA PRO A 102 -3.48 -7.18 -11.52
C PRO A 102 -1.96 -7.14 -11.65
N MET A 103 -1.40 -7.20 -12.86
CA MET A 103 0.05 -7.08 -13.06
C MET A 103 0.55 -5.69 -12.70
N ILE A 104 -0.15 -4.64 -13.13
CA ILE A 104 0.20 -3.26 -12.79
C ILE A 104 0.12 -3.05 -11.27
N ASN A 105 -0.92 -3.55 -10.64
CA ASN A 105 -1.08 -3.44 -9.18
C ASN A 105 0.01 -4.21 -8.44
N LEU A 106 0.40 -5.39 -8.92
CA LEU A 106 1.47 -6.16 -8.34
C LEU A 106 2.79 -5.39 -8.38
N ILE A 107 3.15 -4.86 -9.54
CA ILE A 107 4.41 -4.11 -9.71
C ILE A 107 4.38 -2.83 -8.89
N LYS A 108 3.25 -2.12 -8.89
CA LYS A 108 3.08 -0.90 -8.10
C LYS A 108 3.29 -1.18 -6.62
N ASP A 109 2.66 -2.22 -6.09
CA ASP A 109 2.74 -2.52 -4.66
C ASP A 109 4.12 -3.05 -4.27
N LEU A 110 4.83 -3.76 -5.17
CA LEU A 110 6.23 -4.10 -4.93
C LEU A 110 7.10 -2.85 -4.81
N GLY A 111 6.90 -1.88 -5.71
CA GLY A 111 7.62 -0.62 -5.65
C GLY A 111 7.30 0.18 -4.39
N LEU A 112 6.02 0.22 -4.00
CA LEU A 112 5.60 0.89 -2.77
C LEU A 112 6.15 0.19 -1.52
N ALA A 113 6.23 -1.15 -1.52
CA ALA A 113 6.83 -1.90 -0.42
C ALA A 113 8.33 -1.59 -0.30
N ALA A 114 9.05 -1.56 -1.41
CA ALA A 114 10.45 -1.18 -1.43
C ALA A 114 10.66 0.24 -0.88
N GLY A 115 9.84 1.18 -1.31
CA GLY A 115 9.87 2.55 -0.80
C GLY A 115 9.63 2.63 0.71
N ALA A 116 8.66 1.86 1.20
CA ALA A 116 8.37 1.80 2.63
C ALA A 116 9.57 1.28 3.43
N LEU A 117 10.25 0.23 2.93
CA LEU A 117 11.47 -0.29 3.57
C LEU A 117 12.60 0.72 3.55
N MET A 118 12.78 1.44 2.45
CA MET A 118 13.80 2.49 2.37
C MET A 118 13.55 3.61 3.39
N ILE A 119 12.29 4.01 3.53
CA ILE A 119 11.90 5.02 4.53
C ILE A 119 12.13 4.47 5.94
N ALA A 120 11.72 3.23 6.20
CA ALA A 120 11.89 2.58 7.50
C ALA A 120 13.37 2.50 7.90
N GLY A 121 14.24 2.17 6.96
CA GLY A 121 15.68 2.03 7.20
C GLY A 121 16.38 3.34 7.57
N ARG A 122 15.73 4.47 7.34
CA ARG A 122 16.26 5.82 7.63
C ARG A 122 15.50 6.50 8.77
N GLY A 123 14.50 5.84 9.30
CA GLY A 123 13.65 6.39 10.35
C GLY A 123 14.00 5.91 11.74
N ASN A 124 13.22 6.41 12.67
CA ASN A 124 13.32 6.06 14.09
C ASN A 124 12.19 5.16 14.57
#